data_da194da0ae834a9491e1359f4c7d4162
#
_entry.id   da194da0ae834a9491e1359f4c7d4162
#
_cell.length_a   1.000
_cell.length_b   1.000
_cell.length_c   1.000
_cell.angle_alpha   90.00
_cell.angle_beta   90.00
_cell.angle_gamma   90.00
#
_symmetry.space_group_name_H-M   'P 1'
#
loop_
_entity.id
_entity.type
_entity.pdbx_description
1 polymer ?
#
loop_
_entity_poly.entity_id
_entity_poly.type
_entity_poly.pdbx_seq_one_letter_code
_entity_poly.pdbx_strand_id
1 'polypeptide(L)'
;MNDYNYKLDNYLIPLIKDINNPIFLELGVQKGVSTKKFLEICKNKNGKLFSVDVDDCSDVSNDINWEFFQSRDDNFDFIKSKIPNKIDVLFIDSLHEAAHVEKLIYAYYPIVNNGGYIIIDDISHLPYLKDKDNNSFYCEINNKETFEKILSIYSTNTDKFDLNFSFFSSGLAIVKKKNNYELVKTKKIIERSASLKNIIRKIWKKIKER
;
A
#
# COMPACT_ATOMS: atom_id res chain seq x y z
N MET A 1 6.60 19.99 10.27
CA MET A 1 7.07 18.84 9.49
C MET A 1 5.84 18.26 8.79
N ASN A 2 5.89 18.02 7.50
CA ASN A 2 4.74 17.46 6.81
C ASN A 2 4.60 15.99 7.24
N ASP A 3 3.44 15.59 7.74
CA ASP A 3 3.17 14.25 8.28
C ASP A 3 3.46 13.14 7.25
N TYR A 4 3.21 13.41 5.96
CA TYR A 4 3.53 12.47 4.88
C TYR A 4 5.05 12.22 4.76
N ASN A 5 5.88 13.28 4.76
CA ASN A 5 7.33 13.13 4.74
C ASN A 5 7.85 12.34 5.95
N TYR A 6 7.32 12.65 7.14
CA TYR A 6 7.70 11.93 8.37
C TYR A 6 7.33 10.44 8.26
N LYS A 7 6.15 10.14 7.74
CA LYS A 7 5.69 8.76 7.51
C LYS A 7 6.65 7.99 6.60
N LEU A 8 7.03 8.57 5.46
CA LEU A 8 7.96 7.94 4.55
C LEU A 8 9.34 7.72 5.20
N ASP A 9 9.90 8.75 5.84
CA ASP A 9 11.26 8.71 6.40
C ASP A 9 11.40 7.72 7.56
N ASN A 10 10.37 7.54 8.35
CA ASN A 10 10.45 6.72 9.56
C ASN A 10 9.88 5.31 9.41
N TYR A 11 8.94 5.08 8.49
CA TYR A 11 8.27 3.79 8.37
C TYR A 11 8.49 3.09 7.04
N LEU A 12 8.83 3.80 5.96
CA LEU A 12 9.03 3.21 4.64
C LEU A 12 10.52 3.14 4.28
N ILE A 13 11.21 4.26 4.26
CA ILE A 13 12.61 4.34 3.83
C ILE A 13 13.54 3.38 4.59
N PRO A 14 13.44 3.22 5.93
CA PRO A 14 14.27 2.29 6.67
C PRO A 14 14.16 0.82 6.21
N LEU A 15 13.04 0.43 5.61
CA LEU A 15 12.82 -0.94 5.12
C LEU A 15 13.54 -1.22 3.81
N ILE A 16 13.73 -0.20 2.97
CA ILE A 16 14.14 -0.36 1.58
C ILE A 16 15.49 0.25 1.24
N LYS A 17 16.03 1.15 2.07
CA LYS A 17 17.27 1.91 1.81
C LYS A 17 18.52 1.05 1.61
N ASP A 18 18.53 -0.17 2.14
CA ASP A 18 19.68 -1.06 2.10
C ASP A 18 19.59 -2.14 0.99
N ILE A 19 18.54 -2.09 0.16
CA ILE A 19 18.41 -2.97 -1.01
C ILE A 19 19.46 -2.54 -2.04
N ASN A 20 20.28 -3.50 -2.51
CA ASN A 20 21.27 -3.24 -3.53
C ASN A 20 20.67 -3.39 -4.93
N ASN A 21 21.04 -2.48 -5.84
CA ASN A 21 20.50 -2.38 -7.20
C ASN A 21 18.94 -2.48 -7.24
N PRO A 22 18.23 -1.69 -6.42
CA PRO A 22 16.79 -1.87 -6.26
C PRO A 22 16.03 -1.55 -7.55
N ILE A 23 15.00 -2.32 -7.81
CA ILE A 23 14.00 -2.04 -8.84
C ILE A 23 12.70 -1.69 -8.13
N PHE A 24 12.31 -0.42 -8.20
CA PHE A 24 11.10 0.08 -7.59
C PHE A 24 10.02 0.36 -8.62
N LEU A 25 8.78 0.02 -8.28
CA LEU A 25 7.58 0.42 -9.02
C LEU A 25 6.70 1.26 -8.09
N GLU A 26 6.41 2.48 -8.50
CA GLU A 26 5.54 3.43 -7.81
C GLU A 26 4.27 3.63 -8.62
N LEU A 27 3.12 3.47 -7.97
CA LEU A 27 1.79 3.72 -8.53
C LEU A 27 1.18 4.91 -7.79
N GLY A 28 1.10 6.05 -8.48
CA GLY A 28 0.78 7.37 -7.94
C GLY A 28 2.03 8.20 -7.69
N VAL A 29 2.17 9.32 -8.40
CA VAL A 29 3.33 10.24 -8.35
C VAL A 29 2.94 11.59 -7.77
N GLN A 30 1.88 12.19 -8.28
CA GLN A 30 1.39 13.51 -7.93
C GLN A 30 2.51 14.58 -7.95
N LYS A 31 2.92 15.09 -6.77
CA LYS A 31 4.01 16.08 -6.62
C LYS A 31 5.41 15.46 -6.49
N GLY A 32 5.53 14.15 -6.58
CA GLY A 32 6.79 13.42 -6.54
C GLY A 32 7.51 13.41 -5.19
N VAL A 33 6.78 13.46 -4.09
CA VAL A 33 7.38 13.44 -2.75
C VAL A 33 8.03 12.09 -2.46
N SER A 34 7.33 11.00 -2.69
CA SER A 34 7.84 9.63 -2.61
C SER A 34 8.88 9.35 -3.70
N THR A 35 8.59 9.77 -4.93
CA THR A 35 9.46 9.65 -6.10
C THR A 35 10.88 10.14 -5.81
N LYS A 36 11.01 11.35 -5.26
CA LYS A 36 12.32 11.95 -4.95
C LYS A 36 13.09 11.15 -3.91
N LYS A 37 12.41 10.59 -2.90
CA LYS A 37 13.05 9.74 -1.88
C LYS A 37 13.50 8.39 -2.46
N PHE A 38 12.69 7.78 -3.31
CA PHE A 38 13.06 6.54 -4.00
C PHE A 38 14.24 6.75 -4.95
N LEU A 39 14.27 7.87 -5.67
CA LEU A 39 15.38 8.24 -6.54
C LEU A 39 16.69 8.44 -5.78
N GLU A 40 16.65 9.03 -4.59
CA GLU A 40 17.83 9.15 -3.74
C GLU A 40 18.43 7.76 -3.40
N ILE A 41 17.56 6.78 -3.07
CA ILE A 41 18.02 5.40 -2.85
C ILE A 41 18.58 4.80 -4.15
N CYS A 42 17.87 4.95 -5.26
CA CYS A 42 18.31 4.42 -6.55
C CYS A 42 19.69 4.96 -6.96
N LYS A 43 19.93 6.26 -6.80
CA LYS A 43 21.24 6.86 -7.04
C LYS A 43 22.35 6.23 -6.20
N ASN A 44 22.10 6.08 -4.91
CA ASN A 44 23.09 5.59 -3.96
C ASN A 44 23.35 4.08 -4.08
N LYS A 45 22.44 3.34 -4.69
CA LYS A 45 22.44 1.86 -4.75
C LYS A 45 22.44 1.30 -6.17
N ASN A 46 22.66 2.12 -7.20
CA ASN A 46 22.58 1.73 -8.63
C ASN A 46 21.23 1.10 -9.01
N GLY A 47 20.13 1.62 -8.47
CA GLY A 47 18.79 1.13 -8.71
C GLY A 47 18.07 1.85 -9.84
N LYS A 48 16.83 1.44 -10.08
CA LYS A 48 15.89 2.05 -11.03
C LYS A 48 14.54 2.24 -10.36
N LEU A 49 13.89 3.37 -10.68
CA LEU A 49 12.52 3.68 -10.31
C LEU A 49 11.66 3.77 -11.57
N PHE A 50 10.57 3.04 -11.57
CA PHE A 50 9.50 3.12 -12.54
C PHE A 50 8.28 3.69 -11.84
N SER A 51 7.69 4.76 -12.38
CA SER A 51 6.52 5.40 -11.79
C SER A 51 5.40 5.53 -12.79
N VAL A 52 4.18 5.34 -12.32
CA VAL A 52 2.95 5.40 -13.11
C VAL A 52 1.97 6.35 -12.46
N ASP A 53 1.40 7.25 -13.25
CA ASP A 53 0.30 8.12 -12.84
C ASP A 53 -0.67 8.35 -14.02
N VAL A 54 -1.93 8.65 -13.72
CA VAL A 54 -2.93 9.02 -14.74
C VAL A 54 -2.69 10.43 -15.27
N ASP A 55 -2.15 11.30 -14.41
CA ASP A 55 -1.75 12.66 -14.78
C ASP A 55 -0.32 12.67 -15.32
N ASP A 56 0.01 13.66 -16.14
CA ASP A 56 1.38 13.87 -16.61
C ASP A 56 2.25 14.44 -15.49
N CYS A 57 3.10 13.60 -14.94
CA CYS A 57 4.07 13.95 -13.91
C CYS A 57 5.52 13.93 -14.43
N SER A 58 5.72 13.99 -15.74
CA SER A 58 7.05 13.85 -16.37
C SER A 58 8.04 14.95 -15.95
N ASP A 59 7.56 16.08 -15.46
CA ASP A 59 8.35 17.21 -14.97
C ASP A 59 8.87 17.04 -13.53
N VAL A 60 8.44 16.01 -12.79
CA VAL A 60 8.82 15.77 -11.39
C VAL A 60 10.32 15.52 -11.23
N SER A 61 10.95 14.86 -12.23
CA SER A 61 12.39 14.60 -12.21
C SER A 61 12.96 14.39 -13.62
N ASN A 62 14.24 14.75 -13.81
CA ASN A 62 15.01 14.42 -15.01
C ASN A 62 16.12 13.37 -14.70
N ASP A 63 15.96 12.59 -13.65
CA ASP A 63 16.96 11.63 -13.21
C ASP A 63 17.05 10.44 -14.18
N ILE A 64 18.29 10.07 -14.56
CA ILE A 64 18.53 8.92 -15.47
C ILE A 64 18.08 7.57 -14.87
N ASN A 65 17.90 7.50 -13.57
CA ASN A 65 17.41 6.30 -12.89
C ASN A 65 15.88 6.24 -12.81
N TRP A 66 15.18 7.21 -13.40
CA TRP A 66 13.72 7.30 -13.41
C TRP A 66 13.12 7.10 -14.78
N GLU A 67 12.07 6.30 -14.83
CA GLU A 67 11.19 6.18 -16.00
C GLU A 67 9.75 6.40 -15.56
N PHE A 68 9.11 7.39 -16.15
CA PHE A 68 7.71 7.74 -15.90
C PHE A 68 6.81 7.28 -17.05
N PHE A 69 5.65 6.74 -16.71
CA PHE A 69 4.63 6.33 -17.66
C PHE A 69 3.29 6.95 -17.29
N GLN A 70 2.78 7.82 -18.15
CA GLN A 70 1.41 8.31 -18.01
C GLN A 70 0.45 7.19 -18.42
N SER A 71 -0.19 6.57 -17.43
CA SER A 71 -1.12 5.45 -17.63
C SER A 71 -1.95 5.23 -16.36
N ARG A 72 -3.04 4.48 -16.52
CA ARG A 72 -3.69 3.87 -15.36
C ARG A 72 -2.81 2.76 -14.81
N ASP A 73 -2.73 2.65 -13.48
CA ASP A 73 -1.96 1.65 -12.73
C ASP A 73 -2.49 0.22 -12.90
N ASP A 74 -3.74 0.06 -13.36
CA ASP A 74 -4.37 -1.22 -13.69
C ASP A 74 -4.26 -1.61 -15.18
N ASN A 75 -3.49 -0.87 -15.97
CA ASN A 75 -3.09 -1.25 -17.31
C ASN A 75 -1.89 -2.22 -17.27
N PHE A 76 -2.14 -3.41 -16.73
CA PHE A 76 -1.10 -4.37 -16.36
C PHE A 76 -0.20 -4.80 -17.51
N ASP A 77 -0.75 -5.04 -18.68
CA ASP A 77 0.03 -5.52 -19.85
C ASP A 77 1.00 -4.44 -20.33
N PHE A 78 0.52 -3.20 -20.40
CA PHE A 78 1.36 -2.06 -20.75
C PHE A 78 2.49 -1.89 -19.74
N ILE A 79 2.18 -1.79 -18.43
CA ILE A 79 3.17 -1.55 -17.39
C ILE A 79 4.20 -2.70 -17.36
N LYS A 80 3.75 -3.95 -17.34
CA LYS A 80 4.64 -5.12 -17.32
C LYS A 80 5.54 -5.21 -18.56
N SER A 81 5.12 -4.65 -19.69
CA SER A 81 5.97 -4.58 -20.89
C SER A 81 7.10 -3.54 -20.79
N LYS A 82 7.01 -2.61 -19.86
CA LYS A 82 7.93 -1.48 -19.69
C LYS A 82 8.92 -1.65 -18.54
N ILE A 83 8.62 -2.54 -17.60
CA ILE A 83 9.44 -2.76 -16.40
C ILE A 83 10.12 -4.13 -16.45
N PRO A 84 11.17 -4.36 -15.66
CA PRO A 84 11.75 -5.70 -15.51
C PRO A 84 10.73 -6.72 -14.99
N ASN A 85 10.95 -8.00 -15.33
CA ASN A 85 10.09 -9.11 -14.89
C ASN A 85 10.01 -9.28 -13.36
N LYS A 86 10.94 -8.69 -12.64
CA LYS A 86 11.00 -8.73 -11.18
C LYS A 86 11.31 -7.33 -10.63
N ILE A 87 10.65 -7.00 -9.52
CA ILE A 87 10.82 -5.75 -8.77
C ILE A 87 11.06 -6.07 -7.29
N ASP A 88 11.72 -5.18 -6.58
CA ASP A 88 12.00 -5.34 -5.15
C ASP A 88 10.96 -4.66 -4.28
N VAL A 89 10.41 -3.55 -4.75
CA VAL A 89 9.38 -2.78 -4.03
C VAL A 89 8.30 -2.35 -5.00
N LEU A 90 7.05 -2.60 -4.61
CA LEU A 90 5.86 -1.98 -5.16
C LEU A 90 5.31 -1.00 -4.13
N PHE A 91 5.17 0.27 -4.50
CA PHE A 91 4.50 1.28 -3.69
C PHE A 91 3.18 1.65 -4.34
N ILE A 92 2.07 1.51 -3.61
CA ILE A 92 0.70 1.79 -4.07
C ILE A 92 0.21 3.03 -3.31
N ASP A 93 0.14 4.16 -4.00
CA ASP A 93 -0.34 5.46 -3.51
C ASP A 93 -1.20 6.15 -4.58
N SER A 94 -2.09 5.38 -5.22
CA SER A 94 -2.93 5.80 -6.33
C SER A 94 -4.41 5.90 -5.91
N LEU A 95 -5.30 5.11 -6.50
CA LEU A 95 -6.72 5.08 -6.13
C LEU A 95 -6.95 4.24 -4.87
N HIS A 96 -7.34 4.90 -3.76
CA HIS A 96 -7.54 4.29 -2.45
C HIS A 96 -8.92 3.65 -2.27
N GLU A 97 -9.28 2.76 -3.19
CA GLU A 97 -10.49 1.95 -3.12
C GLU A 97 -10.13 0.47 -2.89
N ALA A 98 -10.78 -0.18 -1.92
CA ALA A 98 -10.46 -1.54 -1.50
C ALA A 98 -10.45 -2.57 -2.65
N ALA A 99 -11.39 -2.46 -3.59
CA ALA A 99 -11.47 -3.35 -4.76
C ALA A 99 -10.33 -3.09 -5.74
N HIS A 100 -9.92 -1.82 -5.92
CA HIS A 100 -8.81 -1.46 -6.78
C HIS A 100 -7.49 -1.94 -6.19
N VAL A 101 -7.22 -1.64 -4.93
CA VAL A 101 -6.02 -2.11 -4.22
C VAL A 101 -5.92 -3.64 -4.22
N GLU A 102 -7.02 -4.35 -3.99
CA GLU A 102 -7.06 -5.82 -4.13
C GLU A 102 -6.60 -6.29 -5.52
N LYS A 103 -7.11 -5.66 -6.58
CA LYS A 103 -6.76 -5.96 -7.97
C LYS A 103 -5.26 -5.76 -8.21
N LEU A 104 -4.69 -4.64 -7.73
CA LEU A 104 -3.26 -4.33 -7.85
C LEU A 104 -2.41 -5.35 -7.10
N ILE A 105 -2.77 -5.70 -5.85
CA ILE A 105 -2.03 -6.70 -5.07
C ILE A 105 -1.94 -8.03 -5.84
N TYR A 106 -3.07 -8.58 -6.31
CA TYR A 106 -3.07 -9.85 -7.03
C TYR A 106 -2.30 -9.79 -8.35
N ALA A 107 -2.37 -8.68 -9.08
CA ALA A 107 -1.71 -8.53 -10.38
C ALA A 107 -0.20 -8.37 -10.28
N TYR A 108 0.29 -7.63 -9.26
CA TYR A 108 1.71 -7.32 -9.12
C TYR A 108 2.46 -8.24 -8.15
N TYR A 109 1.79 -8.91 -7.21
CA TYR A 109 2.44 -9.84 -6.28
C TYR A 109 3.37 -10.86 -6.98
N PRO A 110 3.01 -11.47 -8.14
CA PRO A 110 3.88 -12.44 -8.81
C PRO A 110 5.23 -11.89 -9.25
N ILE A 111 5.29 -10.59 -9.58
CA ILE A 111 6.53 -9.95 -10.06
C ILE A 111 7.39 -9.36 -8.94
N VAL A 112 6.88 -9.24 -7.72
CA VAL A 112 7.70 -8.85 -6.56
C VAL A 112 8.67 -9.99 -6.21
N ASN A 113 9.92 -9.65 -5.95
CA ASN A 113 10.95 -10.59 -5.52
C ASN A 113 10.59 -11.24 -4.18
N ASN A 114 11.10 -12.45 -3.94
CA ASN A 114 11.07 -13.05 -2.59
C ASN A 114 11.93 -12.19 -1.65
N GLY A 115 11.38 -11.83 -0.49
CA GLY A 115 11.96 -10.85 0.44
C GLY A 115 11.65 -9.40 0.09
N GLY A 116 11.07 -9.12 -1.09
CA GLY A 116 10.63 -7.79 -1.52
C GLY A 116 9.34 -7.33 -0.83
N TYR A 117 8.95 -6.10 -1.10
CA TYR A 117 7.86 -5.43 -0.40
C TYR A 117 6.75 -4.96 -1.35
N ILE A 118 5.50 -5.05 -0.86
CA ILE A 118 4.38 -4.26 -1.36
C ILE A 118 3.96 -3.33 -0.23
N ILE A 119 4.01 -2.03 -0.47
CA ILE A 119 3.68 -1.01 0.51
C ILE A 119 2.48 -0.24 -0.02
N ILE A 120 1.42 -0.17 0.80
CA ILE A 120 0.15 0.44 0.42
C ILE A 120 -0.11 1.61 1.34
N ASP A 121 -0.36 2.79 0.77
CA ASP A 121 -0.71 3.99 1.51
C ASP A 121 -2.20 4.06 1.83
N ASP A 122 -2.57 5.00 2.68
CA ASP A 122 -3.94 5.37 3.01
C ASP A 122 -4.80 4.23 3.58
N ILE A 123 -4.31 3.61 4.67
CA ILE A 123 -5.02 2.53 5.37
C ILE A 123 -5.47 2.90 6.79
N SER A 124 -5.12 4.09 7.29
CA SER A 124 -5.50 4.49 8.64
C SER A 124 -7.00 4.80 8.74
N HIS A 125 -7.64 4.14 9.69
CA HIS A 125 -9.06 4.32 10.01
C HIS A 125 -9.25 4.58 11.51
N LEU A 126 -8.22 5.12 12.17
CA LEU A 126 -8.32 5.46 13.59
C LEU A 126 -9.41 6.51 13.81
N PRO A 127 -10.23 6.36 14.86
CA PRO A 127 -11.28 7.31 15.16
C PRO A 127 -10.68 8.69 15.43
N TYR A 128 -11.18 9.71 14.73
CA TYR A 128 -10.80 11.09 14.94
C TYR A 128 -11.49 11.63 16.18
N LEU A 129 -10.80 12.48 16.94
CA LEU A 129 -11.42 13.23 18.02
C LEU A 129 -12.39 14.26 17.41
N LYS A 130 -13.54 14.43 18.06
CA LYS A 130 -14.67 15.26 17.59
C LYS A 130 -14.28 16.69 17.18
N ASP A 131 -13.24 17.25 17.79
CA ASP A 131 -12.82 18.64 17.60
C ASP A 131 -11.59 18.78 16.66
N LYS A 132 -11.18 17.71 15.99
CA LYS A 132 -10.15 17.77 14.95
C LYS A 132 -10.80 17.87 13.60
N ASP A 133 -10.66 19.03 12.97
CA ASP A 133 -10.94 19.25 11.56
C ASP A 133 -10.07 18.32 10.74
N ASN A 134 -10.62 17.21 10.25
CA ASN A 134 -9.84 16.37 9.37
C ASN A 134 -10.62 15.36 8.60
N ASN A 135 -10.19 15.21 7.41
CA ASN A 135 -10.43 14.15 6.46
C ASN A 135 -11.89 14.01 6.04
N SER A 136 -12.09 13.93 4.76
CA SER A 136 -13.40 13.64 4.24
C SER A 136 -13.87 12.29 4.79
N PHE A 137 -15.11 12.19 5.19
CA PHE A 137 -15.79 10.95 5.56
C PHE A 137 -15.52 9.81 4.54
N TYR A 138 -15.34 10.18 3.27
CA TYR A 138 -14.95 9.28 2.20
C TYR A 138 -13.58 8.62 2.42
N CYS A 139 -12.57 9.40 2.83
CA CYS A 139 -11.24 8.83 3.12
C CYS A 139 -11.28 7.84 4.29
N GLU A 140 -12.05 8.13 5.33
CA GLU A 140 -12.20 7.22 6.48
C GLU A 140 -12.83 5.90 6.09
N ILE A 141 -13.87 5.92 5.23
CA ILE A 141 -14.53 4.71 4.72
C ILE A 141 -13.56 3.92 3.86
N ASN A 142 -12.94 4.55 2.87
CA ASN A 142 -12.04 3.88 1.92
C ASN A 142 -10.83 3.29 2.63
N ASN A 143 -10.21 4.03 3.54
CA ASN A 143 -9.07 3.55 4.31
C ASN A 143 -9.44 2.32 5.15
N LYS A 144 -10.60 2.35 5.80
CA LYS A 144 -11.10 1.22 6.59
C LYS A 144 -11.37 -0.01 5.71
N GLU A 145 -12.05 0.16 4.59
CA GLU A 145 -12.35 -0.92 3.67
C GLU A 145 -11.08 -1.52 3.06
N THR A 146 -10.10 -0.67 2.74
CA THR A 146 -8.79 -1.10 2.25
C THR A 146 -8.02 -1.89 3.31
N PHE A 147 -7.98 -1.40 4.54
CA PHE A 147 -7.39 -2.13 5.67
C PHE A 147 -8.03 -3.50 5.88
N GLU A 148 -9.38 -3.56 5.93
CA GLU A 148 -10.12 -4.82 6.08
C GLU A 148 -9.88 -5.78 4.90
N LYS A 149 -9.75 -5.24 3.69
CA LYS A 149 -9.43 -6.02 2.50
C LYS A 149 -8.04 -6.64 2.57
N ILE A 150 -7.03 -5.87 2.96
CA ILE A 150 -5.66 -6.37 3.13
C ILE A 150 -5.60 -7.46 4.20
N LEU A 151 -6.27 -7.28 5.34
CA LEU A 151 -6.39 -8.32 6.37
C LEU A 151 -7.06 -9.58 5.83
N SER A 152 -8.09 -9.42 4.99
CA SER A 152 -8.78 -10.52 4.33
C SER A 152 -7.82 -11.32 3.43
N ILE A 153 -7.03 -10.64 2.60
CA ILE A 153 -6.01 -11.27 1.75
C ILE A 153 -4.98 -12.01 2.61
N TYR A 154 -4.50 -11.39 3.68
CA TYR A 154 -3.54 -11.99 4.60
C TYR A 154 -4.08 -13.26 5.26
N SER A 155 -5.33 -13.24 5.74
CA SER A 155 -5.92 -14.37 6.46
C SER A 155 -5.94 -15.68 5.67
N THR A 156 -5.93 -15.59 4.34
CA THR A 156 -5.91 -16.75 3.42
C THR A 156 -4.49 -17.07 2.92
N ASN A 157 -3.50 -16.21 3.17
CA ASN A 157 -2.17 -16.26 2.60
C ASN A 157 -1.06 -16.06 3.64
N THR A 158 -1.27 -16.46 4.89
CA THR A 158 -0.34 -16.24 6.02
C THR A 158 1.04 -16.89 5.84
N ASP A 159 1.12 -17.94 5.03
CA ASP A 159 2.35 -18.64 4.67
C ASP A 159 3.14 -17.92 3.56
N LYS A 160 2.54 -16.97 2.84
CA LYS A 160 3.09 -16.37 1.63
C LYS A 160 3.76 -15.03 1.87
N PHE A 161 3.30 -14.28 2.86
CA PHE A 161 3.87 -12.98 3.22
C PHE A 161 3.65 -12.64 4.69
N ASP A 162 4.49 -11.76 5.20
CA ASP A 162 4.29 -11.09 6.49
C ASP A 162 3.57 -9.76 6.28
N LEU A 163 2.72 -9.37 7.23
CA LEU A 163 1.93 -8.15 7.17
C LEU A 163 2.14 -7.31 8.43
N ASN A 164 2.50 -6.06 8.23
CA ASN A 164 2.62 -5.06 9.28
C ASN A 164 1.83 -3.81 8.92
N PHE A 165 1.40 -3.06 9.92
CA PHE A 165 0.69 -1.80 9.76
C PHE A 165 1.34 -0.69 10.57
N SER A 166 1.41 0.50 10.00
CA SER A 166 1.60 1.75 10.72
C SER A 166 0.34 2.58 10.57
N PHE A 167 -0.19 3.10 11.67
CA PHE A 167 -1.36 3.99 11.64
C PHE A 167 -0.98 5.47 11.80
N PHE A 168 0.31 5.79 11.65
CA PHE A 168 0.74 7.18 11.66
C PHE A 168 0.24 7.90 10.41
N SER A 169 -0.33 9.10 10.57
CA SER A 169 -0.92 9.89 9.48
C SER A 169 -2.02 9.10 8.75
N SER A 170 -1.99 9.06 7.43
CA SER A 170 -2.92 8.26 6.62
C SER A 170 -2.69 6.74 6.69
N GLY A 171 -1.59 6.32 7.32
CA GLY A 171 -1.25 4.91 7.53
C GLY A 171 -0.51 4.25 6.38
N LEU A 172 0.15 3.12 6.69
CA LEU A 172 0.83 2.24 5.73
C LEU A 172 0.52 0.78 6.05
N ALA A 173 0.24 -0.01 5.03
CA ALA A 173 0.32 -1.46 5.11
C ALA A 173 1.61 -1.93 4.43
N ILE A 174 2.36 -2.80 5.09
CA ILE A 174 3.66 -3.29 4.66
C ILE A 174 3.57 -4.80 4.53
N VAL A 175 3.57 -5.28 3.31
CA VAL A 175 3.57 -6.69 2.93
C VAL A 175 4.99 -7.08 2.56
N LYS A 176 5.61 -8.03 3.28
CA LYS A 176 6.91 -8.61 2.94
C LYS A 176 6.72 -10.00 2.36
N LYS A 177 7.05 -10.19 1.09
CA LYS A 177 6.90 -11.47 0.39
C LYS A 177 7.87 -12.51 0.94
N LYS A 178 7.37 -13.71 1.28
CA LYS A 178 8.16 -14.82 1.87
C LYS A 178 8.55 -15.89 0.87
N ASN A 179 7.76 -16.08 -0.18
CA ASN A 179 7.98 -17.11 -1.18
C ASN A 179 7.31 -16.74 -2.51
N ASN A 180 7.51 -17.59 -3.53
CA ASN A 180 6.99 -17.34 -4.87
C ASN A 180 5.65 -18.06 -5.16
N TYR A 181 4.96 -18.56 -4.13
CA TYR A 181 3.63 -19.15 -4.34
C TYR A 181 2.62 -18.07 -4.71
N GLU A 182 1.70 -18.41 -5.59
CA GLU A 182 0.60 -17.52 -5.98
C GLU A 182 -0.34 -17.24 -4.81
N LEU A 183 -0.89 -16.03 -4.77
CA LEU A 183 -1.91 -15.69 -3.80
C LEU A 183 -3.21 -16.46 -4.09
N VAL A 184 -3.77 -17.03 -3.06
CA VAL A 184 -5.12 -17.61 -3.10
C VAL A 184 -6.14 -16.48 -2.95
N LYS A 185 -7.14 -16.44 -3.83
CA LYS A 185 -8.23 -15.47 -3.73
C LYS A 185 -9.00 -15.67 -2.43
N THR A 186 -9.26 -14.55 -1.74
CA THR A 186 -9.99 -14.58 -0.48
C THR A 186 -11.45 -14.94 -0.69
N LYS A 187 -11.98 -15.76 0.20
CA LYS A 187 -13.42 -15.88 0.38
C LYS A 187 -13.93 -14.66 1.16
N LYS A 188 -15.15 -14.21 0.88
CA LYS A 188 -15.76 -13.09 1.62
C LYS A 188 -15.70 -13.38 3.12
N ILE A 189 -14.95 -12.57 3.87
CA ILE A 189 -14.92 -12.66 5.33
C ILE A 189 -16.19 -11.99 5.84
N ILE A 190 -16.97 -12.75 6.59
CA ILE A 190 -18.11 -12.21 7.32
C ILE A 190 -17.58 -11.85 8.71
N GLU A 191 -17.57 -10.58 9.05
CA GLU A 191 -17.23 -10.15 10.41
C GLU A 191 -18.21 -10.75 11.42
N ARG A 192 -17.72 -11.57 12.31
CA ARG A 192 -18.52 -12.11 13.41
C ARG A 192 -19.08 -11.02 14.33
N SER A 193 -18.45 -9.85 14.36
CA SER A 193 -18.90 -8.70 15.15
C SER A 193 -20.29 -8.20 14.77
N ALA A 194 -20.68 -8.33 13.51
CA ALA A 194 -22.00 -7.97 12.98
C ALA A 194 -23.03 -9.11 13.06
N SER A 195 -22.67 -10.30 13.57
CA SER A 195 -23.63 -11.38 13.76
C SER A 195 -24.64 -11.04 14.87
N LEU A 196 -25.91 -11.44 14.69
CA LEU A 196 -26.97 -11.24 15.70
C LEU A 196 -26.54 -11.68 17.10
N LYS A 197 -25.81 -12.80 17.20
CA LYS A 197 -25.27 -13.31 18.48
C LYS A 197 -24.32 -12.31 19.15
N ASN A 198 -23.47 -11.67 18.37
CA ASN A 198 -22.49 -10.70 18.93
C ASN A 198 -23.13 -9.34 19.19
N ILE A 199 -24.14 -8.93 18.44
CA ILE A 199 -24.95 -7.74 18.74
C ILE A 199 -25.63 -7.91 20.09
N ILE A 200 -26.29 -9.05 20.34
CA ILE A 200 -26.90 -9.38 21.63
C ILE A 200 -25.84 -9.35 22.76
N ARG A 201 -24.66 -9.96 22.53
CA ARG A 201 -23.56 -9.94 23.52
C ARG A 201 -23.07 -8.54 23.84
N LYS A 202 -22.97 -7.64 22.85
CA LYS A 202 -22.60 -6.23 23.06
C LYS A 202 -23.65 -5.50 23.90
N ILE A 203 -24.93 -5.75 23.68
CA ILE A 203 -26.03 -5.19 24.48
C ILE A 203 -25.93 -5.70 25.92
N TRP A 204 -25.80 -7.00 26.13
CA TRP A 204 -25.62 -7.60 27.44
C TRP A 204 -24.41 -7.05 28.20
N LYS A 205 -23.29 -6.88 27.53
CA LYS A 205 -22.09 -6.27 28.13
C LYS A 205 -22.36 -4.86 28.64
N LYS A 206 -23.01 -4.01 27.82
CA LYS A 206 -23.38 -2.64 28.23
C LYS A 206 -24.37 -2.58 29.42
N ILE A 207 -25.22 -3.60 29.58
CA ILE A 207 -26.17 -3.68 30.72
C ILE A 207 -25.42 -4.07 31.98
N LYS A 208 -24.42 -4.92 31.91
CA LYS A 208 -23.62 -5.37 33.07
C LYS A 208 -22.57 -4.34 33.54
N GLU A 209 -22.17 -3.42 32.69
CA GLU A 209 -21.18 -2.36 32.99
C GLU A 209 -21.85 -1.07 33.50
N ARG A 210 -23.18 -1.05 33.65
CA ARG A 210 -23.96 0.00 34.35
C ARG A 210 -24.31 -0.44 35.76
#